data_7b47a160b532254158fa8d8f2fdcb100
#
_entry.id   7b47a160b532254158fa8d8f2fdcb100
#
_cell.length_a   1.000
_cell.length_b   1.000
_cell.length_c   1.000
_cell.angle_alpha   90.00
_cell.angle_beta   90.00
_cell.angle_gamma   90.00
#
_symmetry.space_group_name_H-M   'P 1'
#
loop_
_entity.id
_entity.type
_entity.pdbx_description
1 polymer ?
#
loop_
_entity_poly.entity_id
_entity_poly.type
_entity_poly.pdbx_seq_one_letter_code
_entity_poly.pdbx_strand_id
1 'polypeptide(L)'
;FKEVRKFGKAIWEFTGKGNNVDIVFEHPGEATIPVSTFVCKKGGMVVICAGTTGYNCTFDVRYLWMHQKRIQGSHFAHLKQAASANRLMVERRLNPCMSEVLPWDQIPQAHTKMMKNEHKPGNMAVLVQSPRVGLSTFEEVLK
;
A
#
# COMPACT_ATOMS: atom_id res chain seq x y z
N PHE A 1 -0.37 23.35 4.53
CA PHE A 1 -1.63 23.00 5.20
C PHE A 1 -2.84 22.90 4.27
N LYS A 2 -2.90 23.70 3.18
CA LYS A 2 -3.97 23.62 2.17
C LYS A 2 -4.01 22.24 1.49
N GLU A 3 -2.88 21.70 1.11
CA GLU A 3 -2.78 20.38 0.45
C GLU A 3 -3.21 19.25 1.38
N VAL A 4 -2.80 19.28 2.65
CA VAL A 4 -3.23 18.31 3.67
C VAL A 4 -4.76 18.27 3.78
N ARG A 5 -5.41 19.44 3.84
CA ARG A 5 -6.88 19.53 3.90
C ARG A 5 -7.55 19.09 2.61
N LYS A 6 -6.96 19.39 1.45
CA LYS A 6 -7.48 18.97 0.14
C LYS A 6 -7.49 17.44 0.05
N PHE A 7 -6.40 16.79 0.45
CA PHE A 7 -6.33 15.34 0.47
C PHE A 7 -7.33 14.73 1.48
N GLY A 8 -7.47 15.33 2.66
CA GLY A 8 -8.47 14.91 3.63
C GLY A 8 -9.91 14.96 3.09
N LYS A 9 -10.24 15.99 2.31
CA LYS A 9 -11.54 16.08 1.64
C LYS A 9 -11.73 14.96 0.60
N ALA A 10 -10.70 14.63 -0.19
CA ALA A 10 -10.76 13.53 -1.14
C ALA A 10 -11.01 12.17 -0.44
N ILE A 11 -10.38 11.93 0.73
CA ILE A 11 -10.70 10.74 1.54
C ILE A 11 -12.17 10.74 1.95
N TRP A 12 -12.73 11.88 2.36
CA TRP A 12 -14.14 11.97 2.79
C TRP A 12 -15.16 11.77 1.66
N GLU A 13 -14.76 11.87 0.40
CA GLU A 13 -15.59 11.48 -0.74
C GLU A 13 -15.87 9.97 -0.74
N PHE A 14 -14.95 9.17 -0.22
CA PHE A 14 -15.11 7.72 -0.09
C PHE A 14 -15.69 7.28 1.26
N THR A 15 -15.25 7.93 2.33
CA THR A 15 -15.59 7.50 3.71
C THR A 15 -16.82 8.22 4.29
N GLY A 16 -17.27 9.28 3.63
CA GLY A 16 -18.28 10.21 4.12
C GLY A 16 -17.68 11.42 4.84
N LYS A 17 -18.37 12.55 4.78
CA LYS A 17 -17.89 13.82 5.33
C LYS A 17 -17.54 13.72 6.83
N GLY A 18 -16.30 14.05 7.15
CA GLY A 18 -15.78 14.04 8.52
C GLY A 18 -15.32 12.66 9.01
N ASN A 19 -15.52 11.60 8.24
CA ASN A 19 -15.09 10.26 8.59
C ASN A 19 -13.64 10.03 8.18
N ASN A 20 -12.75 10.05 9.14
CA ASN A 20 -11.34 9.71 8.97
C ASN A 20 -11.15 8.18 9.02
N VAL A 21 -10.01 7.71 8.52
CA VAL A 21 -9.71 6.28 8.42
C VAL A 21 -9.13 5.71 9.71
N ASP A 22 -9.39 4.45 9.99
CA ASP A 22 -8.90 3.73 11.19
C ASP A 22 -7.40 3.53 11.17
N ILE A 23 -6.88 3.14 10.00
CA ILE A 23 -5.48 2.82 9.77
C ILE A 23 -5.03 3.54 8.50
N VAL A 24 -3.86 4.16 8.58
CA VAL A 24 -3.14 4.68 7.42
C VAL A 24 -1.90 3.83 7.21
N PHE A 25 -1.77 3.24 6.04
CA PHE A 25 -0.54 2.55 5.63
C PHE A 25 0.37 3.56 4.94
N GLU A 26 1.43 3.96 5.62
CA GLU A 26 2.35 5.01 5.21
C GLU A 26 3.62 4.40 4.62
N HIS A 27 3.99 4.81 3.43
CA HIS A 27 5.17 4.32 2.72
C HIS A 27 6.10 5.45 2.24
N PRO A 28 5.61 6.58 1.70
CA PRO A 28 6.49 7.65 1.21
C PRO A 28 7.31 8.33 2.31
N GLY A 29 6.75 8.56 3.49
CA GLY A 29 7.44 9.20 4.60
C GLY A 29 7.33 10.73 4.59
N GLU A 30 8.46 11.43 4.38
CA GLU A 30 8.55 12.88 4.54
C GLU A 30 7.43 13.68 3.85
N ALA A 31 7.12 13.36 2.60
CA ALA A 31 6.13 14.10 1.82
C ALA A 31 4.68 13.88 2.30
N THR A 32 4.36 12.73 2.90
CA THR A 32 2.98 12.32 3.16
C THR A 32 2.62 12.17 4.65
N ILE A 33 3.59 12.08 5.54
CA ILE A 33 3.33 11.93 6.98
C ILE A 33 2.41 13.04 7.56
N PRO A 34 2.48 14.31 7.11
CA PRO A 34 1.55 15.34 7.57
C PRO A 34 0.11 15.05 7.20
N VAL A 35 -0.12 14.50 5.99
CA VAL A 35 -1.45 14.08 5.53
C VAL A 35 -1.91 12.86 6.29
N SER A 36 -1.05 11.86 6.40
CA SER A 36 -1.33 10.59 7.08
C SER A 36 -1.75 10.80 8.53
N THR A 37 -1.04 11.68 9.25
CA THR A 37 -1.42 12.05 10.62
C THR A 37 -2.74 12.81 10.68
N PHE A 38 -3.06 13.63 9.68
CA PHE A 38 -4.31 14.38 9.62
C PHE A 38 -5.52 13.48 9.35
N VAL A 39 -5.47 12.62 8.32
CA VAL A 39 -6.59 11.78 7.87
C VAL A 39 -6.86 10.57 8.76
N CYS A 40 -5.91 10.17 9.59
CA CYS A 40 -6.12 9.14 10.59
C CYS A 40 -7.14 9.60 11.65
N LYS A 41 -8.11 8.77 12.00
CA LYS A 41 -9.14 9.13 12.99
C LYS A 41 -8.57 9.19 14.41
N LYS A 42 -9.37 9.74 15.34
CA LYS A 42 -9.08 9.69 16.78
C LYS A 42 -8.91 8.23 17.24
N GLY A 43 -7.83 7.96 17.97
CA GLY A 43 -7.45 6.61 18.42
C GLY A 43 -6.90 5.70 17.34
N GLY A 44 -6.84 6.15 16.09
CA GLY A 44 -6.34 5.38 14.95
C GLY A 44 -4.83 5.23 14.92
N MET A 45 -4.33 4.55 13.89
CA MET A 45 -2.91 4.23 13.75
C MET A 45 -2.38 4.58 12.36
N VAL A 46 -1.21 5.21 12.32
CA VAL A 46 -0.39 5.33 11.12
C VAL A 46 0.69 4.26 11.20
N VAL A 47 0.70 3.31 10.27
CA VAL A 47 1.72 2.26 10.17
C VAL A 47 2.69 2.66 9.07
N ILE A 48 3.96 2.88 9.42
CA ILE A 48 5.00 3.29 8.48
C ILE A 48 6.00 2.15 8.25
N CYS A 49 6.27 1.81 7.00
CA CYS A 49 7.19 0.74 6.64
C CYS A 49 8.34 1.18 5.72
N ALA A 50 8.36 2.43 5.27
CA ALA A 50 9.40 2.97 4.38
C ALA A 50 9.44 4.50 4.46
N GLY A 51 10.37 5.11 3.72
CA GLY A 51 10.55 6.56 3.63
C GLY A 51 11.13 6.96 2.27
N THR A 52 10.41 6.61 1.18
CA THR A 52 10.90 6.79 -0.20
C THR A 52 11.08 8.24 -0.62
N THR A 53 10.40 9.18 0.04
CA THR A 53 10.53 10.62 -0.23
C THR A 53 11.44 11.35 0.77
N GLY A 54 11.94 10.66 1.77
CA GLY A 54 12.82 11.19 2.81
C GLY A 54 12.49 10.64 4.19
N TYR A 55 13.46 10.77 5.10
CA TYR A 55 13.41 10.17 6.43
C TYR A 55 13.11 11.19 7.54
N ASN A 56 13.26 12.48 7.26
CA ASN A 56 13.05 13.54 8.24
C ASN A 56 11.64 14.10 8.13
N CYS A 57 10.73 13.59 8.96
CA CYS A 57 9.32 13.93 8.88
C CYS A 57 8.98 15.12 9.80
N THR A 58 8.33 16.15 9.24
CA THR A 58 7.79 17.29 10.00
C THR A 58 6.27 17.29 9.89
N PHE A 59 5.57 17.28 11.01
CA PHE A 59 4.11 17.35 11.05
C PHE A 59 3.60 18.06 12.30
N ASP A 60 2.36 18.50 12.27
CA ASP A 60 1.70 19.15 13.41
C ASP A 60 1.34 18.10 14.48
N VAL A 61 2.12 18.05 15.54
CA VAL A 61 1.98 17.07 16.63
C VAL A 61 0.63 17.15 17.34
N ARG A 62 -0.11 18.27 17.22
CA ARG A 62 -1.47 18.39 17.76
C ARG A 62 -2.41 17.34 17.16
N TYR A 63 -2.26 17.00 15.89
CA TYR A 63 -3.03 15.94 15.26
C TYR A 63 -2.71 14.54 15.81
N LEU A 64 -1.57 14.35 16.44
CA LEU A 64 -1.19 13.11 17.08
C LEU A 64 -1.72 13.02 18.52
N TRP A 65 -1.24 13.92 19.41
CA TRP A 65 -1.52 13.78 20.85
C TRP A 65 -2.95 14.15 21.24
N MET A 66 -3.52 15.24 20.69
CA MET A 66 -4.91 15.64 21.01
C MET A 66 -5.94 14.60 20.55
N HIS A 67 -5.62 13.83 19.56
CA HIS A 67 -6.49 12.78 19.03
C HIS A 67 -6.07 11.37 19.43
N GLN A 68 -5.10 11.22 20.34
CA GLN A 68 -4.66 9.93 20.88
C GLN A 68 -4.29 8.92 19.79
N LYS A 69 -3.71 9.39 18.69
CA LYS A 69 -3.30 8.55 17.55
C LYS A 69 -1.95 7.88 17.84
N ARG A 70 -1.65 6.85 17.10
CA ARG A 70 -0.39 6.11 17.18
C ARG A 70 0.35 6.18 15.86
N ILE A 71 1.69 6.23 15.92
CA ILE A 71 2.58 6.00 14.78
C ILE A 71 3.37 4.75 15.12
N GLN A 72 3.27 3.74 14.27
CA GLN A 72 3.90 2.43 14.48
C GLN A 72 4.81 2.10 13.31
N GLY A 73 6.08 1.87 13.59
CA GLY A 73 7.01 1.31 12.61
C GLY A 73 6.69 -0.15 12.32
N SER A 74 6.81 -0.54 11.06
CA SER A 74 6.71 -1.93 10.62
C SER A 74 7.93 -2.25 9.74
N HIS A 75 8.62 -3.34 10.04
CA HIS A 75 9.82 -3.71 9.33
C HIS A 75 9.88 -5.22 9.14
N PHE A 76 9.85 -5.63 7.88
CA PHE A 76 9.88 -7.02 7.43
C PHE A 76 8.84 -7.95 8.05
N ALA A 77 8.90 -9.20 7.65
CA ALA A 77 8.15 -10.30 8.22
C ALA A 77 9.07 -11.51 8.38
N HIS A 78 8.85 -12.30 9.42
CA HIS A 78 9.55 -13.57 9.56
C HIS A 78 8.81 -14.69 8.78
N LEU A 79 9.45 -15.83 8.57
CA LEU A 79 8.95 -16.94 7.72
C LEU A 79 7.54 -17.39 8.09
N LYS A 80 7.19 -17.44 9.37
CA LYS A 80 5.85 -17.85 9.83
C LYS A 80 4.77 -16.85 9.39
N GLN A 81 5.07 -15.55 9.41
CA GLN A 81 4.14 -14.50 8.93
C GLN A 81 4.00 -14.58 7.41
N ALA A 82 5.11 -14.77 6.68
CA ALA A 82 5.07 -14.95 5.22
C ALA A 82 4.25 -16.19 4.83
N ALA A 83 4.42 -17.31 5.52
CA ALA A 83 3.61 -18.52 5.31
C ALA A 83 2.12 -18.28 5.59
N SER A 84 1.80 -17.49 6.63
CA SER A 84 0.42 -17.13 6.95
C SER A 84 -0.22 -16.24 5.89
N ALA A 85 0.52 -15.26 5.36
CA ALA A 85 0.06 -14.42 4.25
C ALA A 85 -0.17 -15.23 2.98
N ASN A 86 0.76 -16.14 2.65
CA ASN A 86 0.62 -17.05 1.51
C ASN A 86 -0.62 -17.94 1.63
N ARG A 87 -0.89 -18.48 2.84
CA ARG A 87 -2.11 -19.26 3.09
C ARG A 87 -3.38 -18.44 2.82
N LEU A 88 -3.43 -17.16 3.25
CA LEU A 88 -4.59 -16.30 2.99
C LEU A 88 -4.79 -16.05 1.48
N MET A 89 -3.73 -15.98 0.69
CA MET A 89 -3.83 -15.90 -0.77
C MET A 89 -4.36 -17.21 -1.38
N VAL A 90 -3.83 -18.36 -0.94
CA VAL A 90 -4.30 -19.68 -1.40
C VAL A 90 -5.77 -19.91 -1.04
N GLU A 91 -6.20 -19.50 0.16
CA GLU A 91 -7.58 -19.54 0.62
C GLU A 91 -8.48 -18.46 -0.03
N ARG A 92 -7.94 -17.64 -0.93
CA ARG A 92 -8.65 -16.55 -1.60
C ARG A 92 -9.23 -15.48 -0.67
N ARG A 93 -8.65 -15.32 0.51
CA ARG A 93 -9.02 -14.32 1.52
C ARG A 93 -8.24 -13.02 1.38
N LEU A 94 -7.20 -13.03 0.58
CA LEU A 94 -6.37 -11.88 0.25
C LEU A 94 -6.21 -11.80 -1.26
N ASN A 95 -6.62 -10.66 -1.85
CA ASN A 95 -6.38 -10.38 -3.25
C ASN A 95 -4.95 -9.81 -3.41
N PRO A 96 -4.04 -10.47 -4.14
CA PRO A 96 -2.70 -9.97 -4.40
C PRO A 96 -2.68 -8.77 -5.37
N CYS A 97 -3.82 -8.33 -5.88
CA CYS A 97 -3.95 -7.22 -6.82
C CYS A 97 -3.04 -7.38 -8.05
N MET A 98 -2.99 -8.59 -8.62
CA MET A 98 -2.18 -8.86 -9.80
C MET A 98 -2.75 -8.13 -11.02
N SER A 99 -1.89 -7.42 -11.73
CA SER A 99 -2.22 -6.73 -12.98
C SER A 99 -1.70 -7.44 -14.23
N GLU A 100 -0.53 -8.07 -14.13
CA GLU A 100 0.08 -8.82 -15.22
C GLU A 100 0.85 -10.03 -14.66
N VAL A 101 0.83 -11.14 -15.42
CA VAL A 101 1.69 -12.30 -15.19
C VAL A 101 2.55 -12.51 -16.42
N LEU A 102 3.84 -12.54 -16.23
CA LEU A 102 4.83 -12.49 -17.30
C LEU A 102 5.71 -13.75 -17.28
N PRO A 103 6.14 -14.25 -18.43
CA PRO A 103 7.18 -15.25 -18.51
C PRO A 103 8.54 -14.66 -18.10
N TRP A 104 9.50 -15.53 -17.79
CA TRP A 104 10.80 -15.16 -17.26
C TRP A 104 11.60 -14.21 -18.17
N ASP A 105 11.56 -14.44 -19.47
CA ASP A 105 12.28 -13.65 -20.48
C ASP A 105 11.76 -12.22 -20.65
N GLN A 106 10.58 -11.89 -20.10
CA GLN A 106 9.99 -10.55 -20.13
C GLN A 106 10.34 -9.68 -18.90
N ILE A 107 11.18 -10.13 -17.99
CA ILE A 107 11.62 -9.35 -16.82
C ILE A 107 12.21 -7.98 -17.21
N PRO A 108 13.12 -7.86 -18.20
CA PRO A 108 13.67 -6.55 -18.57
C PRO A 108 12.61 -5.56 -19.05
N GLN A 109 11.64 -6.04 -19.82
CA GLN A 109 10.51 -5.22 -20.29
C GLN A 109 9.60 -4.79 -19.13
N ALA A 110 9.34 -5.68 -18.17
CA ALA A 110 8.57 -5.36 -16.97
C ALA A 110 9.23 -4.25 -16.14
N HIS A 111 10.53 -4.32 -15.92
CA HIS A 111 11.29 -3.26 -15.25
C HIS A 111 11.24 -1.94 -16.01
N THR A 112 11.33 -1.98 -17.33
CA THR A 112 11.22 -0.79 -18.18
C THR A 112 9.84 -0.15 -18.04
N LYS A 113 8.76 -0.93 -18.08
CA LYS A 113 7.39 -0.45 -17.85
C LYS A 113 7.24 0.20 -16.47
N MET A 114 7.76 -0.45 -15.41
CA MET A 114 7.71 0.12 -14.06
C MET A 114 8.45 1.45 -13.98
N MET A 115 9.67 1.53 -14.51
CA MET A 115 10.47 2.74 -14.50
C MET A 115 9.77 3.92 -15.20
N LYS A 116 9.04 3.63 -16.29
CA LYS A 116 8.29 4.62 -17.08
C LYS A 116 6.88 4.87 -16.54
N ASN A 117 6.45 4.16 -15.49
CA ASN A 117 5.08 4.19 -14.97
C ASN A 117 4.01 3.85 -16.04
N GLU A 118 4.35 2.94 -16.96
CA GLU A 118 3.47 2.48 -18.06
C GLU A 118 2.77 1.15 -17.73
N HIS A 119 3.00 0.59 -16.55
CA HIS A 119 2.33 -0.63 -16.11
C HIS A 119 0.89 -0.35 -15.64
N LYS A 120 0.03 -1.37 -15.72
CA LYS A 120 -1.31 -1.30 -15.14
C LYS A 120 -1.23 -1.20 -13.61
N PRO A 121 -2.20 -0.53 -12.95
CA PRO A 121 -2.26 -0.55 -11.49
C PRO A 121 -2.33 -1.97 -10.93
N GLY A 122 -1.50 -2.28 -9.96
CA GLY A 122 -1.40 -3.59 -9.33
C GLY A 122 0.01 -4.17 -9.37
N ASN A 123 0.14 -5.42 -8.93
CA ASN A 123 1.40 -6.13 -8.87
C ASN A 123 1.65 -6.93 -10.14
N MET A 124 2.87 -6.89 -10.65
CA MET A 124 3.30 -7.77 -11.72
C MET A 124 3.98 -9.01 -11.11
N ALA A 125 3.65 -10.19 -11.61
CA ALA A 125 4.25 -11.44 -11.21
C ALA A 125 5.02 -12.08 -12.39
N VAL A 126 6.09 -12.79 -12.09
CA VAL A 126 6.86 -13.55 -13.07
C VAL A 126 6.74 -15.02 -12.75
N LEU A 127 6.46 -15.83 -13.77
CA LEU A 127 6.42 -17.28 -13.66
C LEU A 127 7.85 -17.84 -13.71
N VAL A 128 8.29 -18.41 -12.59
CA VAL A 128 9.58 -19.08 -12.48
C VAL A 128 9.35 -20.57 -12.62
N GLN A 129 9.83 -21.17 -13.73
CA GLN A 129 9.69 -22.61 -14.02
C GLN A 129 8.26 -23.15 -13.88
N SER A 130 7.25 -22.30 -14.09
CA SER A 130 5.84 -22.69 -14.06
C SER A 130 5.34 -23.04 -15.45
N PRO A 131 4.58 -24.14 -15.62
CA PRO A 131 4.02 -24.53 -16.90
C PRO A 131 2.86 -23.64 -17.37
N ARG A 132 2.37 -22.73 -16.51
CA ARG A 132 1.27 -21.83 -16.84
C ARG A 132 1.77 -20.43 -17.14
N VAL A 133 1.51 -19.98 -18.35
CA VAL A 133 1.62 -18.60 -18.79
C VAL A 133 0.21 -18.05 -18.95
N GLY A 134 -0.02 -16.80 -18.55
CA GLY A 134 -1.23 -16.08 -18.95
C GLY A 134 -2.35 -15.94 -17.91
N LEU A 135 -2.10 -16.21 -16.64
CA LEU A 135 -3.00 -15.76 -15.60
C LEU A 135 -2.73 -14.27 -15.34
N SER A 136 -3.58 -13.40 -15.84
CA SER A 136 -3.34 -11.95 -15.83
C SER A 136 -4.15 -11.21 -14.77
N THR A 137 -5.19 -11.84 -14.23
CA THR A 137 -6.03 -11.23 -13.18
C THR A 137 -6.39 -12.24 -12.11
N PHE A 138 -6.80 -11.73 -10.95
CA PHE A 138 -7.31 -12.56 -9.86
C PHE A 138 -8.57 -13.34 -10.28
N GLU A 139 -9.40 -12.76 -11.12
CA GLU A 139 -10.62 -13.40 -11.64
C GLU A 139 -10.31 -14.56 -12.58
N GLU A 140 -9.23 -14.49 -13.35
CA GLU A 140 -8.77 -15.60 -14.20
C GLU A 140 -8.17 -16.75 -13.38
N VAL A 141 -7.59 -16.44 -12.23
CA VAL A 141 -7.08 -17.45 -11.27
C VAL A 141 -8.23 -18.18 -10.58
N LEU A 142 -9.42 -17.56 -10.49
CA LEU A 142 -10.59 -18.10 -9.81
C LEU A 142 -11.45 -19.02 -10.68
N LYS A 143 -11.23 -19.05 -11.99
CA LYS A 143 -11.89 -19.94 -12.96
C LYS A 143 -11.15 -21.27 -13.10
#